data_b183eb7b84466b000880de33285d07a2
#
_entry.id   b183eb7b84466b000880de33285d07a2
#
_cell.length_a   1.000
_cell.length_b   1.000
_cell.length_c   1.000
_cell.angle_alpha   90.00
_cell.angle_beta   90.00
_cell.angle_gamma   90.00
#
_symmetry.space_group_name_H-M   'P 1'
#
loop_
_entity.id
_entity.type
_entity.pdbx_description
1 polymer ?
#
loop_
_entity_poly.entity_id
_entity_poly.type
_entity_poly.pdbx_seq_one_letter_code
_entity_poly.pdbx_strand_id
1 'polypeptide(L)'
;WAELARLALPVLIPPTAPFGTPDANYGRERILLPGLGFMFDTTLAIARMIVDGFFDRYPNVKAIASHAGGYLPYVAGRVDMFFAVETLNKMAITEAPSTYLENIYYDSIVYNPGGLDLCLEVSSPQMVMFGTDFPMPCNIGRLKELAGRYPKDQTDAIMSGNAARVFGL
;
A
#
# COMPACT_ATOMS: atom_id res chain seq x y z
N TRP A 1 16.41 -8.97 3.85
CA TRP A 1 15.41 -9.28 2.82
C TRP A 1 15.55 -10.71 2.29
N ALA A 2 16.77 -11.17 2.01
CA ALA A 2 16.99 -12.54 1.52
C ALA A 2 16.42 -13.61 2.46
N GLU A 3 16.54 -13.43 3.77
CA GLU A 3 15.99 -14.37 4.76
C GLU A 3 14.45 -14.30 4.82
N LEU A 4 13.87 -13.11 4.73
CA LEU A 4 12.41 -12.95 4.65
C LEU A 4 11.85 -13.59 3.38
N ALA A 5 12.53 -13.42 2.24
CA ALA A 5 12.16 -14.05 0.99
C ALA A 5 12.25 -15.59 1.08
N ARG A 6 13.31 -16.13 1.71
CA ARG A 6 13.50 -17.57 1.92
C ARG A 6 12.40 -18.17 2.80
N LEU A 7 11.97 -17.44 3.83
CA LEU A 7 10.94 -17.87 4.77
C LEU A 7 9.52 -17.57 4.26
N ALA A 8 9.37 -16.84 3.15
CA ALA A 8 8.09 -16.39 2.59
C ALA A 8 7.21 -15.66 3.64
N LEU A 9 7.83 -14.94 4.58
CA LEU A 9 7.13 -14.21 5.62
C LEU A 9 6.51 -12.93 5.07
N PRO A 10 5.28 -12.60 5.47
CA PRO A 10 4.69 -11.30 5.14
C PRO A 10 5.38 -10.18 5.93
N VAL A 11 5.54 -9.04 5.28
CA VAL A 11 6.18 -7.84 5.84
C VAL A 11 5.24 -6.67 5.74
N LEU A 12 4.76 -6.18 6.87
CA LEU A 12 4.01 -4.93 6.92
C LEU A 12 4.97 -3.75 6.79
N ILE A 13 4.63 -2.81 5.93
CA ILE A 13 5.38 -1.56 5.69
C ILE A 13 4.54 -0.41 6.24
N PRO A 14 4.64 -0.11 7.54
CA PRO A 14 3.95 1.02 8.15
C PRO A 14 4.70 2.31 7.83
N PRO A 15 4.00 3.46 7.83
CA PRO A 15 4.64 4.75 7.70
C PRO A 15 5.43 5.13 8.96
N THR A 16 6.38 6.02 8.75
CA THR A 16 7.05 6.79 9.80
C THR A 16 6.78 8.28 9.58
N ALA A 17 7.40 9.15 10.37
CA ALA A 17 7.34 10.58 10.09
C ALA A 17 8.08 10.87 8.77
N PRO A 18 7.44 11.57 7.81
CA PRO A 18 8.07 11.87 6.53
C PRO A 18 9.38 12.63 6.71
N PHE A 19 10.38 12.30 5.88
CA PHE A 19 11.69 12.94 5.92
C PHE A 19 11.56 14.46 5.72
N GLY A 20 12.25 15.22 6.55
CA GLY A 20 12.26 16.68 6.47
C GLY A 20 11.05 17.36 7.12
N THR A 21 10.24 16.63 7.87
CA THR A 21 9.17 17.23 8.68
C THR A 21 9.68 17.55 10.07
N PRO A 22 10.02 18.82 10.37
CA PRO A 22 10.31 19.24 11.74
C PRO A 22 9.02 19.13 12.57
N ASP A 23 9.12 18.69 13.80
CA ASP A 23 7.98 18.65 14.75
C ASP A 23 7.18 19.96 14.83
N ALA A 24 7.84 21.08 14.56
CA ALA A 24 7.24 22.40 14.56
C ALA A 24 6.18 22.62 13.47
N ASN A 25 6.28 21.95 12.32
CA ASN A 25 5.37 22.20 11.19
C ASN A 25 4.03 21.48 11.30
N TYR A 26 3.97 20.41 12.11
CA TYR A 26 2.72 19.67 12.36
C TYR A 26 2.14 19.93 13.75
N GLY A 27 2.81 20.74 14.57
CA GLY A 27 2.44 20.93 15.98
C GLY A 27 1.06 21.54 16.22
N ARG A 28 0.59 22.45 15.35
CA ARG A 28 -0.74 23.07 15.42
C ARG A 28 -1.78 22.30 14.60
N GLU A 29 -1.36 21.65 13.54
CA GLU A 29 -2.22 20.95 12.58
C GLU A 29 -2.02 19.44 12.72
N ARG A 30 -2.25 18.93 13.93
CA ARG A 30 -2.00 17.53 14.32
C ARG A 30 -2.61 16.48 13.41
N ILE A 31 -3.63 16.85 12.62
CA ILE A 31 -4.29 15.94 11.67
C ILE A 31 -3.49 15.76 10.37
N LEU A 32 -2.59 16.67 10.03
CA LEU A 32 -1.86 16.60 8.75
C LEU A 32 -0.85 15.47 8.74
N LEU A 33 -0.20 15.19 9.86
CA LEU A 33 0.75 14.07 9.92
C LEU A 33 0.05 12.73 9.70
N PRO A 34 -0.94 12.29 10.49
CA PRO A 34 -1.62 11.02 10.22
C PRO A 34 -2.47 11.05 8.95
N GLY A 35 -3.07 12.19 8.59
CA GLY A 35 -3.97 12.28 7.45
C GLY A 35 -3.28 12.38 6.09
N LEU A 36 -2.08 12.96 6.03
CA LEU A 36 -1.35 13.18 4.78
C LEU A 36 0.08 12.66 4.82
N GLY A 37 0.81 12.98 5.90
CA GLY A 37 2.23 12.66 6.00
C GLY A 37 2.51 11.16 5.96
N PHE A 38 1.76 10.36 6.70
CA PHE A 38 1.90 8.91 6.71
C PHE A 38 1.58 8.30 5.34
N MET A 39 0.58 8.84 4.64
CA MET A 39 0.27 8.40 3.27
C MET A 39 1.42 8.70 2.31
N PHE A 40 2.03 9.88 2.44
CA PHE A 40 3.19 10.26 1.64
C PHE A 40 4.39 9.34 1.90
N ASP A 41 4.68 9.05 3.17
CA ASP A 41 5.82 8.20 3.55
C ASP A 41 5.65 6.77 3.03
N THR A 42 4.47 6.16 3.21
CA THR A 42 4.14 4.83 2.64
C THR A 42 4.31 4.84 1.12
N THR A 43 3.78 5.85 0.44
CA THR A 43 3.90 6.01 -1.02
C THR A 43 5.36 6.03 -1.45
N LEU A 44 6.18 6.86 -0.80
CA LEU A 44 7.58 7.01 -1.14
C LEU A 44 8.40 5.75 -0.84
N ALA A 45 8.12 5.07 0.26
CA ALA A 45 8.79 3.82 0.63
C ALA A 45 8.56 2.74 -0.43
N ILE A 46 7.29 2.48 -0.78
CA ILE A 46 6.95 1.46 -1.79
C ILE A 46 7.45 1.86 -3.18
N ALA A 47 7.29 3.12 -3.58
CA ALA A 47 7.80 3.60 -4.88
C ALA A 47 9.31 3.40 -5.00
N ARG A 48 10.09 3.68 -3.94
CA ARG A 48 11.54 3.40 -3.91
C ARG A 48 11.84 1.92 -4.05
N MET A 49 11.10 1.05 -3.34
CA MET A 49 11.28 -0.40 -3.48
C MET A 49 11.05 -0.85 -4.93
N ILE A 50 10.02 -0.32 -5.59
CA ILE A 50 9.75 -0.61 -7.00
C ILE A 50 10.94 -0.16 -7.87
N VAL A 51 11.24 1.14 -7.88
CA VAL A 51 12.23 1.71 -8.81
C VAL A 51 13.66 1.21 -8.58
N ASP A 52 13.97 0.75 -7.37
CA ASP A 52 15.25 0.10 -7.04
C ASP A 52 15.28 -1.39 -7.44
N GLY A 53 14.22 -1.94 -8.06
CA GLY A 53 14.13 -3.34 -8.49
C GLY A 53 14.07 -4.33 -7.33
N PHE A 54 13.50 -3.91 -6.20
CA PHE A 54 13.37 -4.78 -5.01
C PHE A 54 12.51 -6.00 -5.30
N PHE A 55 11.37 -5.82 -5.97
CA PHE A 55 10.43 -6.91 -6.25
C PHE A 55 10.98 -7.89 -7.28
N ASP A 56 11.84 -7.44 -8.21
CA ASP A 56 12.55 -8.33 -9.13
C ASP A 56 13.59 -9.18 -8.41
N ARG A 57 14.31 -8.59 -7.43
CA ARG A 57 15.30 -9.32 -6.63
C ARG A 57 14.67 -10.26 -5.61
N TYR A 58 13.48 -9.94 -5.11
CA TYR A 58 12.81 -10.68 -4.04
C TYR A 58 11.33 -10.96 -4.38
N PRO A 59 11.04 -11.71 -5.45
CA PRO A 59 9.66 -11.92 -5.94
C PRO A 59 8.78 -12.68 -4.94
N ASN A 60 9.36 -13.39 -3.97
CA ASN A 60 8.62 -14.14 -2.96
C ASN A 60 8.30 -13.35 -1.68
N VAL A 61 8.75 -12.11 -1.57
CA VAL A 61 8.43 -11.28 -0.42
C VAL A 61 6.99 -10.79 -0.52
N LYS A 62 6.20 -11.11 0.51
CA LYS A 62 4.82 -10.62 0.63
C LYS A 62 4.84 -9.25 1.32
N ALA A 63 5.06 -8.19 0.55
CA ALA A 63 5.01 -6.83 1.06
C ALA A 63 3.56 -6.38 1.25
N ILE A 64 3.23 -5.84 2.41
CA ILE A 64 1.90 -5.32 2.75
C ILE A 64 2.03 -3.81 2.95
N ALA A 65 1.45 -3.04 2.06
CA ALA A 65 1.43 -1.58 2.12
C ALA A 65 0.28 -1.10 3.03
N SER A 66 0.61 -0.31 4.04
CA SER A 66 -0.40 0.27 4.93
C SER A 66 -1.25 1.33 4.21
N HIS A 67 -2.46 1.56 4.73
CA HIS A 67 -3.38 2.61 4.29
C HIS A 67 -3.70 2.54 2.78
N ALA A 68 -4.06 1.35 2.31
CA ALA A 68 -4.34 1.09 0.89
C ALA A 68 -3.22 1.57 -0.05
N GLY A 69 -1.95 1.52 0.41
CA GLY A 69 -0.79 1.96 -0.35
C GLY A 69 -0.58 3.48 -0.40
N GLY A 70 -1.27 4.23 0.47
CA GLY A 70 -1.17 5.69 0.51
C GLY A 70 -1.66 6.34 -0.78
N TYR A 71 -0.81 7.11 -1.45
CA TYR A 71 -1.14 7.76 -2.74
C TYR A 71 -0.77 6.93 -3.96
N LEU A 72 -0.10 5.78 -3.78
CA LEU A 72 0.42 4.97 -4.89
C LEU A 72 -0.64 4.63 -5.95
N PRO A 73 -1.82 4.13 -5.59
CA PRO A 73 -2.86 3.85 -6.57
C PRO A 73 -3.23 5.07 -7.43
N TYR A 74 -3.29 6.25 -6.80
CA TYR A 74 -3.66 7.49 -7.49
C TYR A 74 -2.55 8.00 -8.42
N VAL A 75 -1.28 7.85 -8.04
CA VAL A 75 -0.14 8.41 -8.79
C VAL A 75 0.51 7.42 -9.76
N ALA A 76 0.07 6.18 -9.82
CA ALA A 76 0.69 5.10 -10.60
C ALA A 76 0.93 5.51 -12.06
N GLY A 77 -0.08 5.96 -12.78
CA GLY A 77 0.05 6.39 -14.17
C GLY A 77 0.98 7.59 -14.36
N ARG A 78 1.11 8.46 -13.33
CA ARG A 78 2.07 9.56 -13.39
C ARG A 78 3.52 9.05 -13.27
N VAL A 79 3.75 8.05 -12.41
CA VAL A 79 5.07 7.43 -12.25
C VAL A 79 5.46 6.71 -13.54
N ASP A 80 4.54 5.99 -14.18
CA ASP A 80 4.77 5.34 -15.48
C ASP A 80 5.13 6.34 -16.58
N MET A 81 4.46 7.48 -16.61
CA MET A 81 4.76 8.54 -17.58
C MET A 81 6.20 9.02 -17.45
N PHE A 82 6.69 9.23 -16.23
CA PHE A 82 8.09 9.62 -16.01
C PHE A 82 9.07 8.47 -16.26
N PHE A 83 8.67 7.22 -15.99
CA PHE A 83 9.46 6.04 -16.34
C PHE A 83 9.69 5.94 -17.85
N ALA A 84 8.69 6.27 -18.66
CA ALA A 84 8.78 6.24 -20.12
C ALA A 84 9.69 7.35 -20.71
N VAL A 85 10.10 8.34 -19.93
CA VAL A 85 11.01 9.41 -20.37
C VAL A 85 12.45 8.90 -20.26
N GLU A 86 13.05 8.51 -21.39
CA GLU A 86 14.38 7.89 -21.46
C GLU A 86 15.48 8.66 -20.72
N THR A 87 15.47 10.00 -20.79
CA THR A 87 16.45 10.84 -20.11
C THR A 87 16.35 10.85 -18.59
N LEU A 88 15.20 10.45 -18.04
CA LEU A 88 14.92 10.38 -16.61
C LEU A 88 14.99 8.94 -16.09
N ASN A 89 14.92 7.95 -16.98
CA ASN A 89 14.90 6.55 -16.61
C ASN A 89 16.28 6.06 -16.20
N LYS A 90 16.54 6.07 -14.91
CA LYS A 90 17.74 5.46 -14.26
C LYS A 90 17.32 4.38 -13.26
N MET A 91 16.13 3.81 -13.44
CA MET A 91 15.56 2.82 -12.54
C MET A 91 16.17 1.44 -12.81
N ALA A 92 16.18 0.58 -11.80
CA ALA A 92 16.71 -0.78 -11.90
C ALA A 92 15.66 -1.79 -12.41
N ILE A 93 14.55 -1.30 -12.96
CA ILE A 93 13.42 -2.10 -13.46
C ILE A 93 13.25 -1.91 -14.97
N THR A 94 12.68 -2.92 -15.63
CA THR A 94 12.40 -2.92 -17.07
C THR A 94 10.93 -2.74 -17.40
N GLU A 95 10.05 -3.11 -16.48
CA GLU A 95 8.61 -2.98 -16.62
C GLU A 95 8.11 -1.65 -16.04
N ALA A 96 6.94 -1.20 -16.47
CA ALA A 96 6.32 0.00 -15.95
C ALA A 96 6.08 -0.14 -14.42
N PRO A 97 6.38 0.91 -13.62
CA PRO A 97 6.22 0.85 -12.17
C PRO A 97 4.84 0.39 -11.69
N SER A 98 3.77 0.74 -12.41
CA SER A 98 2.41 0.32 -12.04
C SER A 98 2.19 -1.19 -12.07
N THR A 99 2.93 -1.94 -12.91
CA THR A 99 2.79 -3.40 -13.00
C THR A 99 3.18 -4.10 -11.69
N TYR A 100 4.07 -3.49 -10.91
CA TYR A 100 4.48 -4.04 -9.61
C TYR A 100 3.40 -3.91 -8.54
N LEU A 101 2.41 -3.04 -8.71
CA LEU A 101 1.33 -2.83 -7.74
C LEU A 101 0.44 -4.09 -7.59
N GLU A 102 0.35 -4.91 -8.63
CA GLU A 102 -0.38 -6.17 -8.61
C GLU A 102 0.27 -7.22 -7.69
N ASN A 103 1.55 -7.06 -7.35
CA ASN A 103 2.32 -7.98 -6.52
C ASN A 103 2.42 -7.55 -5.06
N ILE A 104 1.81 -6.42 -4.70
CA ILE A 104 1.83 -5.85 -3.36
C ILE A 104 0.48 -6.14 -2.68
N TYR A 105 0.52 -6.55 -1.43
CA TYR A 105 -0.67 -6.63 -0.59
C TYR A 105 -0.97 -5.26 0.04
N TYR A 106 -2.24 -5.02 0.32
CA TYR A 106 -2.72 -3.76 0.89
C TYR A 106 -3.62 -4.04 2.07
N ASP A 107 -3.66 -3.13 3.03
CA ASP A 107 -4.78 -3.07 3.94
C ASP A 107 -5.95 -2.25 3.33
N SER A 108 -7.11 -2.31 3.97
CA SER A 108 -8.30 -1.56 3.54
C SER A 108 -8.52 -0.27 4.34
N ILE A 109 -7.47 0.29 4.96
CA ILE A 109 -7.59 1.47 5.81
C ILE A 109 -7.71 2.73 4.95
N VAL A 110 -8.88 2.89 4.36
CA VAL A 110 -9.28 4.05 3.58
C VAL A 110 -10.73 4.39 3.89
N TYR A 111 -11.05 5.66 4.07
CA TYR A 111 -12.36 6.09 4.58
C TYR A 111 -13.31 6.59 3.48
N ASN A 112 -12.86 6.51 2.24
CA ASN A 112 -13.65 6.93 1.08
C ASN A 112 -13.79 5.76 0.09
N PRO A 113 -15.00 5.58 -0.50
CA PRO A 113 -15.26 4.45 -1.40
C PRO A 113 -14.34 4.43 -2.61
N GLY A 114 -14.18 5.58 -3.28
CA GLY A 114 -13.34 5.66 -4.49
C GLY A 114 -11.86 5.36 -4.24
N GLY A 115 -11.37 5.58 -3.01
CA GLY A 115 -9.99 5.19 -2.66
C GLY A 115 -9.81 3.67 -2.61
N LEU A 116 -10.78 2.94 -2.05
CA LEU A 116 -10.74 1.49 -2.03
C LEU A 116 -10.99 0.89 -3.42
N ASP A 117 -11.89 1.48 -4.21
CA ASP A 117 -12.10 1.05 -5.60
C ASP A 117 -10.83 1.17 -6.42
N LEU A 118 -10.13 2.29 -6.31
CA LEU A 118 -8.87 2.52 -7.01
C LEU A 118 -7.76 1.56 -6.55
N CYS A 119 -7.70 1.25 -5.25
CA CYS A 119 -6.76 0.25 -4.74
C CYS A 119 -7.04 -1.14 -5.35
N LEU A 120 -8.31 -1.53 -5.45
CA LEU A 120 -8.71 -2.79 -6.07
C LEU A 120 -8.47 -2.83 -7.58
N GLU A 121 -8.57 -1.68 -8.26
CA GLU A 121 -8.31 -1.55 -9.69
C GLU A 121 -6.85 -1.75 -10.04
N VAL A 122 -5.93 -1.17 -9.26
CA VAL A 122 -4.48 -1.30 -9.50
C VAL A 122 -3.88 -2.60 -8.94
N SER A 123 -4.63 -3.35 -8.15
CA SER A 123 -4.19 -4.61 -7.57
C SER A 123 -5.17 -5.75 -7.91
N SER A 124 -5.91 -6.21 -6.96
CA SER A 124 -7.08 -7.10 -7.12
C SER A 124 -7.74 -7.31 -5.75
N PRO A 125 -8.99 -7.81 -5.70
CA PRO A 125 -9.62 -8.19 -4.44
C PRO A 125 -8.84 -9.22 -3.62
N GLN A 126 -7.99 -10.02 -4.24
CA GLN A 126 -7.14 -11.03 -3.58
C GLN A 126 -5.92 -10.42 -2.88
N MET A 127 -5.58 -9.19 -3.18
CA MET A 127 -4.40 -8.52 -2.62
C MET A 127 -4.76 -7.57 -1.47
N VAL A 128 -6.04 -7.30 -1.22
CA VAL A 128 -6.50 -6.39 -0.16
C VAL A 128 -6.98 -7.16 1.05
N MET A 129 -6.52 -6.75 2.24
CA MET A 129 -6.90 -7.35 3.52
C MET A 129 -7.58 -6.31 4.42
N PHE A 130 -8.59 -6.72 5.18
CA PHE A 130 -9.24 -5.85 6.13
C PHE A 130 -8.26 -5.43 7.23
N GLY A 131 -8.08 -4.13 7.41
CA GLY A 131 -7.28 -3.51 8.47
C GLY A 131 -8.09 -2.47 9.24
N THR A 132 -7.69 -2.15 10.47
CA THR A 132 -8.39 -1.18 11.34
C THR A 132 -7.50 -0.07 11.85
N ASP A 133 -6.18 -0.22 11.77
CA ASP A 133 -5.20 0.69 12.39
C ASP A 133 -5.33 0.79 13.93
N PHE A 134 -6.02 -0.18 14.56
CA PHE A 134 -6.12 -0.21 16.02
C PHE A 134 -4.73 -0.36 16.67
N PRO A 135 -4.38 0.41 17.74
CA PRO A 135 -5.25 1.21 18.61
C PRO A 135 -5.38 2.70 18.23
N MET A 136 -4.99 3.07 17.00
CA MET A 136 -5.16 4.45 16.55
C MET A 136 -6.66 4.80 16.45
N PRO A 137 -7.03 6.10 16.58
CA PRO A 137 -8.41 6.53 16.39
C PRO A 137 -8.91 6.12 15.00
N CYS A 138 -9.85 5.21 14.94
CA CYS A 138 -10.38 4.66 13.70
C CYS A 138 -11.90 4.49 13.76
N ASN A 139 -12.55 4.59 12.60
CA ASN A 139 -13.96 4.29 12.46
C ASN A 139 -14.15 2.87 11.87
N ILE A 140 -14.03 1.86 12.73
CA ILE A 140 -14.14 0.45 12.33
C ILE A 140 -15.47 0.15 11.61
N GLY A 141 -16.56 0.78 12.05
CA GLY A 141 -17.88 0.62 11.41
C GLY A 141 -17.84 1.05 9.95
N ARG A 142 -17.23 2.21 9.68
CA ARG A 142 -17.07 2.72 8.31
C ARG A 142 -16.15 1.82 7.46
N LEU A 143 -15.06 1.33 8.02
CA LEU A 143 -14.16 0.42 7.32
C LEU A 143 -14.86 -0.90 6.95
N LYS A 144 -15.66 -1.46 7.87
CA LYS A 144 -16.49 -2.67 7.59
C LYS A 144 -17.53 -2.42 6.52
N GLU A 145 -18.20 -1.29 6.56
CA GLU A 145 -19.17 -0.88 5.53
C GLU A 145 -18.52 -0.80 4.14
N LEU A 146 -17.37 -0.16 4.05
CA LEU A 146 -16.62 -0.02 2.79
C LEU A 146 -16.15 -1.37 2.24
N ALA A 147 -15.56 -2.21 3.08
CA ALA A 147 -15.10 -3.53 2.69
C ALA A 147 -16.27 -4.48 2.31
N GLY A 148 -17.44 -4.29 2.93
CA GLY A 148 -18.63 -5.12 2.71
C GLY A 148 -19.50 -4.73 1.52
N ARG A 149 -19.15 -3.71 0.74
CA ARG A 149 -19.96 -3.23 -0.38
C ARG A 149 -19.74 -3.99 -1.71
N TYR A 150 -18.77 -4.87 -1.74
CA TYR A 150 -18.43 -5.67 -2.93
C TYR A 150 -19.24 -6.98 -2.99
N PRO A 151 -19.21 -7.72 -4.11
CA PRO A 151 -19.77 -9.06 -4.18
C PRO A 151 -19.27 -9.95 -3.03
N LYS A 152 -20.11 -10.91 -2.62
CA LYS A 152 -19.86 -11.71 -1.41
C LYS A 152 -18.49 -12.39 -1.39
N ASP A 153 -18.08 -12.97 -2.49
CA ASP A 153 -16.78 -13.64 -2.64
C ASP A 153 -15.59 -12.68 -2.43
N GLN A 154 -15.69 -11.47 -2.99
CA GLN A 154 -14.68 -10.43 -2.80
C GLN A 154 -14.68 -9.89 -1.36
N THR A 155 -15.88 -9.65 -0.80
CA THR A 155 -16.03 -9.23 0.60
C THR A 155 -15.42 -10.27 1.55
N ASP A 156 -15.72 -11.57 1.37
CA ASP A 156 -15.17 -12.63 2.20
C ASP A 156 -13.63 -12.71 2.07
N ALA A 157 -13.11 -12.53 0.85
CA ALA A 157 -11.67 -12.48 0.61
C ALA A 157 -11.02 -11.30 1.36
N ILE A 158 -11.55 -10.08 1.22
CA ILE A 158 -11.02 -8.87 1.87
C ILE A 158 -11.13 -8.98 3.39
N MET A 159 -12.28 -9.40 3.92
CA MET A 159 -12.56 -9.40 5.36
C MET A 159 -11.73 -10.39 6.15
N SER A 160 -11.35 -11.54 5.56
CA SER A 160 -10.62 -12.59 6.29
C SER A 160 -9.79 -13.52 5.40
N GLY A 161 -10.30 -13.92 4.23
CA GLY A 161 -9.70 -14.96 3.42
C GLY A 161 -8.27 -14.64 2.96
N ASN A 162 -8.01 -13.40 2.58
CA ASN A 162 -6.68 -12.97 2.14
C ASN A 162 -5.68 -12.97 3.31
N ALA A 163 -6.08 -12.47 4.48
CA ALA A 163 -5.23 -12.49 5.66
C ALA A 163 -4.91 -13.95 6.07
N ALA A 164 -5.91 -14.83 6.12
CA ALA A 164 -5.70 -16.24 6.42
C ALA A 164 -4.68 -16.88 5.46
N ARG A 165 -4.82 -16.63 4.14
CA ARG A 165 -3.89 -17.15 3.12
C ARG A 165 -2.48 -16.56 3.24
N VAL A 166 -2.36 -15.27 3.49
CA VAL A 166 -1.05 -14.57 3.56
C VAL A 166 -0.27 -14.97 4.80
N PHE A 167 -0.95 -15.10 5.94
CA PHE A 167 -0.33 -15.43 7.23
C PHE A 167 -0.33 -16.93 7.55
N GLY A 168 -0.98 -17.76 6.73
CA GLY A 168 -1.02 -19.22 6.92
C GLY A 168 -1.89 -19.64 8.11
N LEU A 169 -3.04 -18.99 8.31
CA LEU A 169 -3.99 -19.23 9.41
C LEU A 169 -5.07 -20.25 9.01
#